data_b17a464f148e5187d1196f597693760a
#
_entry.id   b17a464f148e5187d1196f597693760a
#
_cell.length_a   1.000
_cell.length_b   1.000
_cell.length_c   1.000
_cell.angle_alpha   90.00
_cell.angle_beta   90.00
_cell.angle_gamma   90.00
#
_symmetry.space_group_name_H-M   'P 1'
#
loop_
_entity.id
_entity.type
_entity.pdbx_description
1 polymer ?
#
loop_
_entity_poly.entity_id
_entity_poly.type
_entity_poly.pdbx_seq_one_letter_code
_entity_poly.pdbx_strand_id
1 'polypeptide(L)' 'GHGYADAATAAFLVGFVLLVVVDAAIAV' A
#
# COMPACT_ATOMS: atom_id res chain seq x y z
N GLY A 1 -1.14 -5.99 -18.23
CA GLY A 1 -1.30 -6.96 -17.23
C GLY A 1 -2.46 -7.88 -17.48
N HIS A 2 -2.24 -9.06 -17.10
CA HIS A 2 -3.26 -10.08 -17.30
C HIS A 2 -3.75 -10.66 -16.00
N GLY A 3 -3.52 -10.00 -14.94
CA GLY A 3 -3.96 -10.47 -13.66
C GLY A 3 -5.03 -9.57 -13.08
N TYR A 4 -5.19 -9.68 -11.82
CA TYR A 4 -6.20 -8.93 -11.11
C TYR A 4 -5.73 -7.52 -10.79
N ALA A 5 -4.43 -7.36 -10.66
CA ALA A 5 -3.86 -6.08 -10.34
C ALA A 5 -2.64 -5.85 -11.21
N ASP A 6 -2.53 -4.67 -11.74
CA ASP A 6 -1.35 -4.30 -12.50
C ASP A 6 -0.33 -3.63 -11.56
N ALA A 7 0.80 -3.21 -12.14
CA ALA A 7 1.88 -2.62 -11.35
C ALA A 7 1.43 -1.35 -10.64
N ALA A 8 0.60 -0.56 -11.27
CA ALA A 8 0.13 0.68 -10.67
C ALA A 8 -0.74 0.40 -9.45
N THR A 9 -1.64 -0.57 -9.56
CA THR A 9 -2.49 -0.94 -8.45
C THR A 9 -1.67 -1.52 -7.31
N ALA A 10 -0.72 -2.38 -7.62
CA ALA A 10 0.14 -2.97 -6.61
C ALA A 10 0.94 -1.90 -5.87
N ALA A 11 1.49 -0.95 -6.61
CA ALA A 11 2.25 0.13 -6.00
C ALA A 11 1.37 0.99 -5.09
N PHE A 12 0.16 1.25 -5.53
CA PHE A 12 -0.79 2.01 -4.74
C PHE A 12 -1.09 1.31 -3.41
N LEU A 13 -1.35 0.02 -3.46
CA LEU A 13 -1.68 -0.75 -2.27
C LEU A 13 -0.49 -0.81 -1.30
N VAL A 14 0.70 -1.03 -1.82
CA VAL A 14 1.88 -1.08 -0.97
C VAL A 14 2.11 0.27 -0.28
N GLY A 15 1.96 1.35 -1.02
CA GLY A 15 2.11 2.69 -0.46
C GLY A 15 1.07 2.97 0.62
N PHE A 16 -0.16 2.57 0.37
CA PHE A 16 -1.23 2.78 1.33
C PHE A 16 -0.98 2.01 2.63
N VAL A 17 -0.58 0.75 2.50
CA VAL A 17 -0.30 -0.08 3.68
C VAL A 17 0.86 0.51 4.48
N LEU A 18 1.91 0.94 3.80
CA LEU A 18 3.04 1.56 4.48
C LEU A 18 2.62 2.82 5.24
N LEU A 19 1.77 3.61 4.63
CA LEU A 19 1.29 4.83 5.26
C LEU A 19 0.50 4.51 6.53
N VAL A 20 -0.35 3.50 6.47
CA VAL A 20 -1.15 3.08 7.62
C VAL A 20 -0.25 2.56 8.74
N VAL A 21 0.76 1.77 8.37
CA VAL A 21 1.68 1.21 9.36
C VAL A 21 2.47 2.31 10.06
N VAL A 22 2.96 3.27 9.29
CA VAL A 22 3.71 4.39 9.85
C VAL A 22 2.81 5.21 10.78
N ASP A 23 1.59 5.46 10.36
CA ASP A 23 0.63 6.20 11.16
C ASP A 23 0.37 5.52 12.50
N ALA A 24 0.19 4.22 12.47
CA ALA A 24 -0.03 3.46 13.69
C ALA A 24 1.18 3.47 14.60
N ALA A 25 2.37 3.41 14.02
CA ALA A 25 3.60 3.43 14.80
C ALA A 25 3.79 4.77 15.51
N ILE A 26 3.44 5.85 14.84
CA ILE A 26 3.55 7.19 15.43
C ILE A 26 2.48 7.41 16.50
N ALA A 27 1.31 6.84 16.28
CA ALA A 27 0.18 7.02 17.19
C ALA A 27 0.38 6.31 18.54
N VAL A 28 1.28 5.34 18.58
CA VAL A 28 1.51 4.58 19.81
C VAL A 28 2.14 5.42 20.97
#